data_d0c3f83e2c309d09976cf271830512f8
#
_entry.id   d0c3f83e2c309d09976cf271830512f8
#
_cell.length_a   1.000
_cell.length_b   1.000
_cell.length_c   1.000
_cell.angle_alpha   90.00
_cell.angle_beta   90.00
_cell.angle_gamma   90.00
#
_symmetry.space_group_name_H-M   'P 1'
#
loop_
_entity.id
_entity.type
_entity.pdbx_description
1 polymer ?
#
loop_
_entity_poly.entity_id
_entity_poly.type
_entity_poly.pdbx_seq_one_letter_code
_entity_poly.pdbx_strand_id
1 'polypeptide(L)'
;MEAKIQKLKKFNLRMGLVHLIQGAGLFYLGTVVNTGFTVPLTITQLIGVGTPEDPSSFALVPELQIWREVSNFGPAVATFLLASALAHFLISGPFYNRYKADLMKGVNKVRWVEYSISASVMIVLIALLVGIYDVWALAGIFVMNAAMCWFGWMMEVHNQYTEKVDWTAYIMGCLAGIAPWIFIFINLIGDGVATDANPQGVPQFVVWIFVSIFFFFNTFSINMILQYKGVGKWKDYLYGERAYIWLSLLAKTCLAWQVFAGTYQPN
;
A
#
# COMPACT_ATOMS: atom_id res chain seq x y z
N MET A 1 16.10 26.74 -9.35
CA MET A 1 15.05 25.71 -9.29
C MET A 1 15.23 24.66 -10.40
N GLU A 2 15.35 25.06 -11.66
CA GLU A 2 15.47 24.11 -12.79
C GLU A 2 16.59 23.07 -12.65
N ALA A 3 17.82 23.49 -12.28
CA ALA A 3 18.93 22.57 -12.07
C ALA A 3 18.63 21.51 -10.99
N LYS A 4 17.88 21.85 -9.96
CA LYS A 4 17.44 20.88 -8.93
C LYS A 4 16.42 19.89 -9.50
N ILE A 5 15.49 20.36 -10.33
CA ILE A 5 14.48 19.50 -10.99
C ILE A 5 15.17 18.54 -11.98
N GLN A 6 16.20 19.00 -12.72
CA GLN A 6 17.00 18.14 -13.59
C GLN A 6 17.75 17.04 -12.80
N LYS A 7 18.28 17.37 -11.62
CA LYS A 7 18.88 16.37 -10.73
C LYS A 7 17.82 15.36 -10.23
N LEU A 8 16.61 15.84 -9.92
CA LEU A 8 15.50 15.00 -9.49
C LEU A 8 15.02 14.07 -10.62
N LYS A 9 14.99 14.54 -11.88
CA LYS A 9 14.72 13.70 -13.06
C LYS A 9 15.68 12.51 -13.14
N LYS A 10 17.00 12.79 -13.06
CA LYS A 10 18.02 11.72 -13.08
C LYS A 10 17.88 10.76 -11.89
N PHE A 11 17.48 11.30 -10.74
CA PHE A 11 17.25 10.50 -9.54
C PHE A 11 16.02 9.59 -9.72
N ASN A 12 14.90 10.12 -10.22
CA ASN A 12 13.72 9.33 -10.56
C ASN A 12 14.05 8.18 -11.54
N LEU A 13 14.81 8.48 -12.59
CA LEU A 13 15.21 7.44 -13.56
C LEU A 13 15.98 6.30 -12.90
N ARG A 14 16.92 6.63 -11.99
CA ARG A 14 17.69 5.61 -11.24
C ARG A 14 16.78 4.79 -10.31
N MET A 15 15.85 5.45 -9.62
CA MET A 15 14.91 4.77 -8.72
C MET A 15 13.93 3.89 -9.51
N GLY A 16 13.49 4.35 -10.68
CA GLY A 16 12.69 3.55 -11.60
C GLY A 16 13.41 2.26 -12.03
N LEU A 17 14.71 2.37 -12.33
CA LEU A 17 15.52 1.18 -12.67
C LEU A 17 15.65 0.22 -11.48
N VAL A 18 15.87 0.73 -10.27
CA VAL A 18 15.96 -0.10 -9.06
C VAL A 18 14.63 -0.83 -8.79
N HIS A 19 13.50 -0.12 -8.88
CA HIS A 19 12.18 -0.73 -8.76
C HIS A 19 11.91 -1.77 -9.84
N LEU A 20 12.31 -1.50 -11.09
CA LEU A 20 12.14 -2.44 -12.21
C LEU A 20 12.94 -3.73 -11.98
N ILE A 21 14.21 -3.61 -11.59
CA ILE A 21 15.07 -4.79 -11.31
C ILE A 21 14.48 -5.63 -10.19
N GLN A 22 14.06 -5.02 -9.08
CA GLN A 22 13.46 -5.74 -7.97
C GLN A 22 12.10 -6.35 -8.36
N GLY A 23 11.24 -5.58 -9.04
CA GLY A 23 9.93 -6.06 -9.47
C GLY A 23 10.03 -7.21 -10.47
N ALA A 24 10.90 -7.10 -11.48
CA ALA A 24 11.12 -8.17 -12.45
C ALA A 24 11.77 -9.40 -11.79
N GLY A 25 12.73 -9.19 -10.89
CA GLY A 25 13.37 -10.26 -10.15
C GLY A 25 12.38 -11.03 -9.27
N LEU A 26 11.54 -10.33 -8.48
CA LEU A 26 10.53 -10.97 -7.64
C LEU A 26 9.40 -11.62 -8.45
N PHE A 27 9.03 -11.03 -9.58
CA PHE A 27 8.09 -11.68 -10.51
C PHE A 27 8.66 -13.01 -11.02
N TYR A 28 9.90 -12.99 -11.51
CA TYR A 28 10.59 -14.20 -12.00
C TYR A 28 10.74 -15.24 -10.88
N LEU A 29 11.29 -14.84 -9.73
CA LEU A 29 11.44 -15.76 -8.59
C LEU A 29 10.10 -16.34 -8.14
N GLY A 30 9.06 -15.50 -8.08
CA GLY A 30 7.73 -15.92 -7.70
C GLY A 30 7.06 -16.85 -8.72
N THR A 31 7.46 -16.85 -9.99
CA THR A 31 6.94 -17.79 -11.00
C THR A 31 7.72 -19.10 -11.04
N VAL A 32 9.02 -19.08 -10.70
CA VAL A 32 9.91 -20.24 -10.77
C VAL A 32 9.96 -21.01 -9.45
N VAL A 33 9.89 -20.26 -8.34
CA VAL A 33 9.96 -20.82 -6.99
C VAL A 33 8.53 -20.98 -6.46
N ASN A 34 8.10 -22.22 -6.24
CA ASN A 34 6.84 -22.48 -5.57
C ASN A 34 6.98 -22.15 -4.08
N THR A 35 6.28 -21.11 -3.61
CA THR A 35 6.31 -20.73 -2.19
C THR A 35 5.40 -21.61 -1.33
N GLY A 36 4.52 -22.41 -1.93
CA GLY A 36 3.53 -23.22 -1.21
C GLY A 36 2.48 -22.41 -0.44
N PHE A 37 2.64 -21.09 -0.40
CA PHE A 37 1.76 -20.20 0.34
C PHE A 37 0.55 -19.80 -0.52
N THR A 38 -0.63 -20.21 -0.09
CA THR A 38 -1.91 -19.92 -0.77
C THR A 38 -2.88 -19.32 0.24
N VAL A 39 -3.58 -18.25 -0.14
CA VAL A 39 -4.66 -17.65 0.65
C VAL A 39 -5.96 -17.64 -0.14
N PRO A 40 -7.09 -17.99 0.49
CA PRO A 40 -8.40 -17.91 -0.15
C PRO A 40 -8.87 -16.46 -0.16
N LEU A 41 -9.40 -15.99 -1.28
CA LEU A 41 -10.26 -14.82 -1.33
C LEU A 41 -11.68 -15.28 -1.14
N THR A 42 -12.36 -14.74 -0.15
CA THR A 42 -13.70 -15.19 0.25
C THR A 42 -14.76 -14.14 -0.01
N ILE A 43 -15.98 -14.62 -0.21
CA ILE A 43 -17.21 -13.81 -0.20
C ILE A 43 -18.22 -14.47 0.72
N THR A 44 -19.02 -13.67 1.43
CA THR A 44 -20.13 -14.19 2.21
C THR A 44 -21.43 -13.93 1.46
N GLN A 45 -22.21 -14.98 1.22
CA GLN A 45 -23.51 -14.91 0.57
C GLN A 45 -24.60 -15.42 1.50
N LEU A 46 -25.81 -14.85 1.38
CA LEU A 46 -26.98 -15.39 2.05
C LEU A 46 -27.56 -16.52 1.21
N ILE A 47 -27.64 -17.71 1.80
CA ILE A 47 -28.31 -18.86 1.19
C ILE A 47 -29.59 -19.19 1.93
N GLY A 48 -30.61 -19.62 1.20
CA GLY A 48 -31.83 -20.19 1.77
C GLY A 48 -31.61 -21.61 2.23
N VAL A 49 -31.84 -21.88 3.50
CA VAL A 49 -31.85 -23.24 4.04
C VAL A 49 -33.27 -23.55 4.55
N GLY A 50 -33.70 -24.77 4.40
CA GLY A 50 -35.03 -25.26 4.80
C GLY A 50 -35.42 -26.50 4.00
N THR A 51 -36.50 -27.17 4.41
CA THR A 51 -37.04 -28.30 3.70
C THR A 51 -38.29 -27.93 2.93
N PRO A 52 -38.52 -28.48 1.73
CA PRO A 52 -39.76 -28.24 0.99
C PRO A 52 -41.04 -28.68 1.75
N GLU A 53 -40.90 -29.65 2.66
CA GLU A 53 -42.00 -30.19 3.46
C GLU A 53 -42.42 -29.25 4.60
N ASP A 54 -41.53 -28.38 5.07
CA ASP A 54 -41.81 -27.38 6.12
C ASP A 54 -41.36 -25.98 5.71
N PRO A 55 -42.27 -25.19 5.10
CA PRO A 55 -41.98 -23.82 4.73
C PRO A 55 -41.60 -22.91 5.91
N SER A 56 -41.96 -23.26 7.13
CA SER A 56 -41.58 -22.51 8.32
C SER A 56 -40.12 -22.71 8.73
N SER A 57 -39.47 -23.75 8.22
CA SER A 57 -38.05 -24.00 8.42
C SER A 57 -37.13 -23.14 7.56
N PHE A 58 -37.68 -22.34 6.61
CA PHE A 58 -36.88 -21.50 5.75
C PHE A 58 -36.17 -20.41 6.53
N ALA A 59 -34.85 -20.36 6.40
CA ALA A 59 -34.02 -19.31 6.97
C ALA A 59 -32.97 -18.86 5.95
N LEU A 60 -32.62 -17.58 5.97
CA LEU A 60 -31.45 -17.08 5.27
C LEU A 60 -30.25 -17.12 6.22
N VAL A 61 -29.25 -17.89 5.85
CA VAL A 61 -28.00 -18.01 6.62
C VAL A 61 -26.82 -17.52 5.80
N PRO A 62 -25.82 -16.83 6.45
CA PRO A 62 -24.61 -16.45 5.76
C PRO A 62 -23.74 -17.71 5.50
N GLU A 63 -23.32 -17.89 4.26
CA GLU A 63 -22.38 -18.93 3.86
C GLU A 63 -21.12 -18.31 3.30
N LEU A 64 -19.97 -18.73 3.84
CA LEU A 64 -18.66 -18.33 3.37
C LEU A 64 -18.27 -19.17 2.15
N GLN A 65 -17.98 -18.52 1.04
CA GLN A 65 -17.55 -19.17 -0.20
C GLN A 65 -16.15 -18.70 -0.59
N ILE A 66 -15.32 -19.63 -1.06
CA ILE A 66 -14.04 -19.29 -1.68
C ILE A 66 -14.34 -18.82 -3.11
N TRP A 67 -14.12 -17.52 -3.37
CA TRP A 67 -14.28 -16.94 -4.69
C TRP A 67 -13.07 -17.22 -5.59
N ARG A 68 -11.86 -17.12 -5.03
CA ARG A 68 -10.60 -17.38 -5.72
C ARG A 68 -9.50 -17.69 -4.72
N GLU A 69 -8.50 -18.42 -5.16
CA GLU A 69 -7.26 -18.60 -4.40
C GLU A 69 -6.14 -17.75 -5.00
N VAL A 70 -5.37 -17.09 -4.15
CA VAL A 70 -4.13 -16.43 -4.49
C VAL A 70 -2.99 -17.33 -4.05
N SER A 71 -2.45 -18.07 -4.98
CA SER A 71 -1.23 -18.83 -4.81
C SER A 71 -0.05 -17.98 -5.27
N ASN A 72 1.03 -18.02 -4.50
CA ASN A 72 2.27 -17.35 -4.83
C ASN A 72 2.22 -15.80 -4.78
N PHE A 73 2.68 -15.24 -3.67
CA PHE A 73 2.71 -13.79 -3.43
C PHE A 73 3.77 -13.04 -4.25
N GLY A 74 4.75 -13.72 -4.87
CA GLY A 74 5.82 -13.06 -5.64
C GLY A 74 5.30 -12.15 -6.75
N PRO A 75 4.43 -12.64 -7.67
CA PRO A 75 3.82 -11.80 -8.69
C PRO A 75 2.98 -10.65 -8.12
N ALA A 76 2.23 -10.89 -7.03
CA ALA A 76 1.42 -9.86 -6.39
C ALA A 76 2.30 -8.75 -5.77
N VAL A 77 3.39 -9.13 -5.13
CA VAL A 77 4.41 -8.19 -4.61
C VAL A 77 5.09 -7.40 -5.74
N ALA A 78 5.39 -8.07 -6.86
CA ALA A 78 6.00 -7.41 -8.01
C ALA A 78 5.13 -6.26 -8.57
N THR A 79 3.80 -6.33 -8.46
CA THR A 79 2.89 -5.32 -9.03
C THR A 79 3.14 -3.93 -8.49
N PHE A 80 3.30 -3.72 -7.19
CA PHE A 80 3.52 -2.39 -6.64
C PHE A 80 4.93 -1.85 -6.92
N LEU A 81 5.93 -2.71 -7.08
CA LEU A 81 7.27 -2.31 -7.52
C LEU A 81 7.28 -1.89 -8.98
N LEU A 82 6.63 -2.67 -9.85
CA LEU A 82 6.52 -2.37 -11.29
C LEU A 82 5.67 -1.12 -11.55
N ALA A 83 4.60 -0.90 -10.77
CA ALA A 83 3.81 0.33 -10.81
C ALA A 83 4.68 1.56 -10.49
N SER A 84 5.54 1.47 -9.45
CA SER A 84 6.48 2.54 -9.11
C SER A 84 7.53 2.76 -10.19
N ALA A 85 8.08 1.69 -10.75
CA ALA A 85 9.02 1.78 -11.87
C ALA A 85 8.40 2.53 -13.06
N LEU A 86 7.18 2.14 -13.44
CA LEU A 86 6.42 2.79 -14.51
C LEU A 86 6.22 4.27 -14.24
N ALA A 87 5.76 4.64 -13.05
CA ALA A 87 5.54 6.04 -12.68
C ALA A 87 6.85 6.85 -12.77
N HIS A 88 7.96 6.33 -12.26
CA HIS A 88 9.27 6.96 -12.35
C HIS A 88 9.74 7.17 -13.80
N PHE A 89 9.51 6.20 -14.69
CA PHE A 89 9.83 6.34 -16.09
C PHE A 89 8.92 7.35 -16.80
N LEU A 90 7.64 7.35 -16.51
CA LEU A 90 6.69 8.32 -17.07
C LEU A 90 7.06 9.76 -16.73
N ILE A 91 7.39 10.06 -15.47
CA ILE A 91 7.77 11.43 -15.05
C ILE A 91 9.20 11.81 -15.45
N SER A 92 10.04 10.85 -15.76
CA SER A 92 11.40 11.10 -16.29
C SER A 92 11.45 11.14 -17.82
N GLY A 93 10.39 10.68 -18.50
CA GLY A 93 10.26 10.57 -19.94
C GLY A 93 9.10 11.40 -20.50
N PRO A 94 8.02 10.76 -20.97
CA PRO A 94 6.97 11.43 -21.74
C PRO A 94 6.22 12.52 -20.95
N PHE A 95 6.07 12.39 -19.64
CA PHE A 95 5.36 13.38 -18.82
C PHE A 95 6.28 14.36 -18.10
N TYR A 96 7.57 14.40 -18.45
CA TYR A 96 8.55 15.24 -17.74
C TYR A 96 8.18 16.72 -17.71
N ASN A 97 7.72 17.29 -18.82
CA ASN A 97 7.38 18.71 -18.89
C ASN A 97 6.20 19.05 -17.97
N ARG A 98 5.19 18.18 -17.92
CA ARG A 98 4.04 18.35 -17.01
C ARG A 98 4.47 18.19 -15.55
N TYR A 99 5.28 17.17 -15.26
CA TYR A 99 5.84 16.94 -13.93
C TYR A 99 6.67 18.14 -13.45
N LYS A 100 7.56 18.68 -14.32
CA LYS A 100 8.33 19.89 -14.03
C LYS A 100 7.41 21.10 -13.70
N ALA A 101 6.37 21.31 -14.50
CA ALA A 101 5.42 22.41 -14.29
C ALA A 101 4.64 22.27 -12.96
N ASP A 102 4.24 21.05 -12.60
CA ASP A 102 3.56 20.77 -11.35
C ASP A 102 4.52 20.99 -10.14
N LEU A 103 5.76 20.52 -10.21
CA LEU A 103 6.76 20.73 -9.16
C LEU A 103 7.09 22.22 -8.93
N MET A 104 7.07 23.04 -9.98
CA MET A 104 7.29 24.48 -9.87
C MET A 104 6.17 25.18 -9.09
N LYS A 105 5.00 24.56 -9.02
CA LYS A 105 3.84 24.99 -8.23
C LYS A 105 3.78 24.36 -6.83
N GLY A 106 4.73 23.49 -6.48
CA GLY A 106 4.70 22.78 -5.22
C GLY A 106 3.67 21.64 -5.17
N VAL A 107 3.39 20.99 -6.31
CA VAL A 107 2.45 19.86 -6.40
C VAL A 107 3.11 18.70 -7.14
N ASN A 108 2.84 17.47 -6.70
CA ASN A 108 3.22 16.27 -7.43
C ASN A 108 2.03 15.30 -7.60
N LYS A 109 1.20 15.54 -8.60
CA LYS A 109 0.00 14.72 -8.87
C LYS A 109 0.33 13.26 -9.15
N VAL A 110 1.40 12.99 -9.89
CA VAL A 110 1.77 11.63 -10.29
C VAL A 110 2.17 10.79 -9.08
N ARG A 111 2.85 11.37 -8.08
CA ARG A 111 3.15 10.69 -6.83
C ARG A 111 1.88 10.22 -6.12
N TRP A 112 0.88 11.08 -6.01
CA TRP A 112 -0.35 10.74 -5.30
C TRP A 112 -1.17 9.68 -6.03
N VAL A 113 -1.22 9.73 -7.37
CA VAL A 113 -1.87 8.69 -8.19
C VAL A 113 -1.10 7.37 -8.05
N GLU A 114 0.21 7.40 -8.14
CA GLU A 114 1.04 6.20 -7.98
C GLU A 114 0.86 5.59 -6.58
N TYR A 115 0.92 6.41 -5.51
CA TYR A 115 0.73 5.94 -4.13
C TYR A 115 -0.67 5.40 -3.88
N SER A 116 -1.71 6.01 -4.45
CA SER A 116 -3.09 5.51 -4.29
C SER A 116 -3.27 4.08 -4.84
N ILE A 117 -2.44 3.67 -5.79
CA ILE A 117 -2.46 2.31 -6.34
C ILE A 117 -1.45 1.44 -5.58
N SER A 118 -0.17 1.81 -5.60
CA SER A 118 0.90 0.94 -5.10
C SER A 118 0.82 0.71 -3.59
N ALA A 119 0.58 1.76 -2.79
CA ALA A 119 0.46 1.62 -1.34
C ALA A 119 -0.84 0.89 -0.94
N SER A 120 -1.91 1.03 -1.74
CA SER A 120 -3.16 0.29 -1.50
C SER A 120 -3.01 -1.20 -1.81
N VAL A 121 -2.24 -1.57 -2.84
CA VAL A 121 -1.86 -2.98 -3.05
C VAL A 121 -1.02 -3.49 -1.88
N MET A 122 -0.06 -2.69 -1.40
CA MET A 122 0.78 -3.08 -0.25
C MET A 122 -0.05 -3.38 0.99
N ILE A 123 -0.99 -2.50 1.37
CA ILE A 123 -1.80 -2.69 2.58
C ILE A 123 -2.76 -3.89 2.44
N VAL A 124 -3.30 -4.15 1.24
CA VAL A 124 -4.11 -5.34 0.96
C VAL A 124 -3.29 -6.62 1.12
N LEU A 125 -2.04 -6.66 0.65
CA LEU A 125 -1.17 -7.83 0.84
C LEU A 125 -0.86 -8.06 2.33
N ILE A 126 -0.69 -6.99 3.12
CA ILE A 126 -0.51 -7.11 4.57
C ILE A 126 -1.80 -7.64 5.23
N ALA A 127 -2.96 -7.14 4.81
CA ALA A 127 -4.26 -7.60 5.30
C ALA A 127 -4.47 -9.11 5.05
N LEU A 128 -4.09 -9.59 3.87
CA LEU A 128 -4.12 -11.03 3.55
C LEU A 128 -3.22 -11.87 4.46
N LEU A 129 -2.06 -11.35 4.85
CA LEU A 129 -1.12 -12.07 5.74
C LEU A 129 -1.62 -12.18 7.19
N VAL A 130 -2.58 -11.34 7.59
CA VAL A 130 -3.22 -11.39 8.91
C VAL A 130 -4.63 -11.97 8.88
N GLY A 131 -4.99 -12.72 7.83
CA GLY A 131 -6.25 -13.46 7.77
C GLY A 131 -7.47 -12.68 7.30
N ILE A 132 -7.33 -11.45 6.78
CA ILE A 132 -8.44 -10.71 6.18
C ILE A 132 -8.60 -11.17 4.73
N TYR A 133 -9.55 -12.08 4.48
CA TYR A 133 -9.73 -12.70 3.16
C TYR A 133 -11.00 -12.26 2.42
N ASP A 134 -11.95 -11.62 3.11
CA ASP A 134 -13.18 -11.14 2.49
C ASP A 134 -12.88 -10.05 1.46
N VAL A 135 -13.36 -10.26 0.22
CA VAL A 135 -13.07 -9.37 -0.93
C VAL A 135 -13.62 -7.97 -0.70
N TRP A 136 -14.77 -7.83 -0.05
CA TRP A 136 -15.37 -6.52 0.20
C TRP A 136 -14.61 -5.75 1.28
N ALA A 137 -14.14 -6.45 2.31
CA ALA A 137 -13.26 -5.87 3.33
C ALA A 137 -11.94 -5.41 2.71
N LEU A 138 -11.31 -6.25 1.86
CA LEU A 138 -10.08 -5.89 1.13
C LEU A 138 -10.28 -4.70 0.18
N ALA A 139 -11.42 -4.66 -0.53
CA ALA A 139 -11.77 -3.51 -1.39
C ALA A 139 -11.96 -2.23 -0.55
N GLY A 140 -12.61 -2.32 0.61
CA GLY A 140 -12.73 -1.22 1.55
C GLY A 140 -11.37 -0.71 2.04
N ILE A 141 -10.47 -1.61 2.45
CA ILE A 141 -9.09 -1.29 2.86
C ILE A 141 -8.34 -0.58 1.73
N PHE A 142 -8.44 -1.09 0.49
CA PHE A 142 -7.83 -0.47 -0.68
C PHE A 142 -8.32 0.95 -0.89
N VAL A 143 -9.65 1.15 -0.91
CA VAL A 143 -10.28 2.46 -1.16
C VAL A 143 -9.94 3.46 -0.04
N MET A 144 -9.94 3.03 1.22
CA MET A 144 -9.58 3.90 2.35
C MET A 144 -8.12 4.38 2.25
N ASN A 145 -7.20 3.48 1.91
CA ASN A 145 -5.79 3.86 1.71
C ASN A 145 -5.60 4.74 0.47
N ALA A 146 -6.32 4.48 -0.63
CA ALA A 146 -6.31 5.34 -1.81
C ALA A 146 -6.86 6.74 -1.49
N ALA A 147 -7.96 6.83 -0.73
CA ALA A 147 -8.54 8.09 -0.27
C ALA A 147 -7.54 8.90 0.57
N MET A 148 -6.78 8.27 1.47
CA MET A 148 -5.69 8.92 2.20
C MET A 148 -4.70 9.59 1.24
N CYS A 149 -4.29 8.91 0.17
CA CYS A 149 -3.38 9.46 -0.83
C CYS A 149 -4.02 10.64 -1.60
N TRP A 150 -5.32 10.56 -1.91
CA TRP A 150 -6.05 11.65 -2.56
C TRP A 150 -6.21 12.86 -1.65
N PHE A 151 -6.41 12.67 -0.35
CA PHE A 151 -6.35 13.77 0.64
C PHE A 151 -4.96 14.40 0.71
N GLY A 152 -3.88 13.62 0.54
CA GLY A 152 -2.53 14.14 0.38
C GLY A 152 -2.39 15.02 -0.88
N TRP A 153 -2.98 14.60 -2.00
CA TRP A 153 -3.04 15.42 -3.20
C TRP A 153 -3.85 16.69 -2.97
N MET A 154 -5.02 16.56 -2.35
CA MET A 154 -5.88 17.70 -2.02
C MET A 154 -5.17 18.70 -1.11
N MET A 155 -4.38 18.23 -0.13
CA MET A 155 -3.53 19.07 0.72
C MET A 155 -2.58 19.95 -0.10
N GLU A 156 -1.91 19.38 -1.12
CA GLU A 156 -1.00 20.14 -1.98
C GLU A 156 -1.73 21.15 -2.89
N VAL A 157 -2.87 20.76 -3.46
CA VAL A 157 -3.62 21.62 -4.38
C VAL A 157 -4.32 22.75 -3.62
N HIS A 158 -4.99 22.43 -2.53
CA HIS A 158 -5.77 23.39 -1.74
C HIS A 158 -4.87 24.47 -1.15
N ASN A 159 -3.74 24.09 -0.58
CA ASN A 159 -2.82 25.04 0.06
C ASN A 159 -2.05 25.96 -0.91
N GLN A 160 -2.26 25.83 -2.24
CA GLN A 160 -1.80 26.85 -3.19
C GLN A 160 -2.63 28.13 -3.16
N TYR A 161 -3.85 28.06 -2.62
CA TYR A 161 -4.82 29.16 -2.62
C TYR A 161 -5.10 29.71 -1.21
N THR A 162 -4.38 29.20 -0.19
CA THR A 162 -4.55 29.63 1.20
C THR A 162 -3.37 30.49 1.66
N GLU A 163 -3.63 31.55 2.43
CA GLU A 163 -2.57 32.38 3.03
C GLU A 163 -1.85 31.64 4.19
N LYS A 164 -2.60 30.82 4.91
CA LYS A 164 -2.10 29.97 6.00
C LYS A 164 -2.35 28.50 5.64
N VAL A 165 -1.48 27.61 6.12
CA VAL A 165 -1.64 26.17 5.89
C VAL A 165 -2.95 25.68 6.48
N ASP A 166 -3.83 25.17 5.64
CA ASP A 166 -5.04 24.48 6.02
C ASP A 166 -4.74 22.97 6.15
N TRP A 167 -4.87 22.46 7.34
CA TRP A 167 -4.58 21.06 7.70
C TRP A 167 -5.77 20.12 7.53
N THR A 168 -6.94 20.62 7.10
CA THR A 168 -8.17 19.82 7.03
C THR A 168 -7.99 18.56 6.17
N ALA A 169 -7.47 18.71 4.95
CA ALA A 169 -7.22 17.56 4.08
C ALA A 169 -6.21 16.58 4.68
N TYR A 170 -5.17 17.07 5.36
CA TYR A 170 -4.20 16.22 6.06
C TYR A 170 -4.86 15.39 7.16
N ILE A 171 -5.69 16.01 8.01
CA ILE A 171 -6.39 15.33 9.11
C ILE A 171 -7.34 14.26 8.56
N MET A 172 -8.12 14.58 7.52
CA MET A 172 -9.00 13.60 6.86
C MET A 172 -8.21 12.45 6.26
N GLY A 173 -7.05 12.74 5.67
CA GLY A 173 -6.13 11.72 5.18
C GLY A 173 -5.60 10.81 6.29
N CYS A 174 -5.24 11.37 7.44
CA CYS A 174 -4.81 10.57 8.60
C CYS A 174 -5.92 9.65 9.10
N LEU A 175 -7.17 10.13 9.17
CA LEU A 175 -8.32 9.31 9.59
C LEU A 175 -8.58 8.17 8.59
N ALA A 176 -8.57 8.46 7.29
CA ALA A 176 -8.72 7.43 6.27
C ALA A 176 -7.58 6.41 6.31
N GLY A 177 -6.34 6.87 6.52
CA GLY A 177 -5.16 6.02 6.50
C GLY A 177 -4.98 5.15 7.73
N ILE A 178 -5.42 5.58 8.91
CA ILE A 178 -5.27 4.78 10.14
C ILE A 178 -6.25 3.60 10.20
N ALA A 179 -7.42 3.72 9.57
CA ALA A 179 -8.47 2.71 9.68
C ALA A 179 -8.04 1.32 9.15
N PRO A 180 -7.40 1.17 7.98
CA PRO A 180 -6.85 -0.11 7.55
C PRO A 180 -5.86 -0.72 8.56
N TRP A 181 -5.03 0.11 9.21
CA TRP A 181 -4.08 -0.35 10.21
C TRP A 181 -4.75 -0.85 11.49
N ILE A 182 -5.88 -0.23 11.89
CA ILE A 182 -6.68 -0.72 13.02
C ILE A 182 -7.25 -2.11 12.70
N PHE A 183 -7.79 -2.32 11.49
CA PHE A 183 -8.32 -3.62 11.09
C PHE A 183 -7.23 -4.70 11.07
N ILE A 184 -6.07 -4.40 10.47
CA ILE A 184 -4.91 -5.29 10.45
C ILE A 184 -4.44 -5.59 11.88
N PHE A 185 -4.36 -4.59 12.74
CA PHE A 185 -3.91 -4.75 14.13
C PHE A 185 -4.87 -5.64 14.94
N ILE A 186 -6.19 -5.44 14.81
CA ILE A 186 -7.18 -6.26 15.50
C ILE A 186 -7.06 -7.73 15.07
N ASN A 187 -6.92 -8.00 13.77
CA ASN A 187 -6.71 -9.35 13.29
C ASN A 187 -5.36 -9.93 13.77
N LEU A 188 -4.29 -9.13 13.70
CA LEU A 188 -2.96 -9.57 14.15
C LEU A 188 -2.94 -10.02 15.61
N ILE A 189 -3.62 -9.30 16.52
CA ILE A 189 -3.71 -9.70 17.93
C ILE A 189 -4.72 -10.82 18.17
N GLY A 190 -5.82 -10.86 17.40
CA GLY A 190 -6.82 -11.94 17.46
C GLY A 190 -6.24 -13.28 17.03
N ASP A 191 -5.60 -13.33 15.89
CA ASP A 191 -4.96 -14.52 15.35
C ASP A 191 -3.62 -14.84 16.02
N GLY A 192 -3.01 -13.86 16.68
CA GLY A 192 -1.76 -13.99 17.43
C GLY A 192 -1.90 -14.81 18.72
N VAL A 193 -3.12 -14.96 19.23
CA VAL A 193 -3.40 -15.86 20.36
C VAL A 193 -3.39 -17.30 19.86
N ALA A 194 -2.48 -18.12 20.40
CA ALA A 194 -2.47 -19.54 20.12
C ALA A 194 -3.80 -20.18 20.54
N THR A 195 -4.43 -20.88 19.63
CA THR A 195 -5.67 -21.64 19.83
C THR A 195 -5.44 -23.11 19.50
N ASP A 196 -6.37 -23.98 19.90
CA ASP A 196 -6.31 -25.38 19.52
C ASP A 196 -6.29 -25.60 18.00
N ALA A 197 -6.92 -24.67 17.26
CA ALA A 197 -6.93 -24.69 15.77
C ALA A 197 -5.67 -24.07 15.15
N ASN A 198 -4.98 -23.16 15.86
CA ASN A 198 -3.74 -22.53 15.44
C ASN A 198 -2.76 -22.41 16.63
N PRO A 199 -2.09 -23.51 16.98
CA PRO A 199 -1.22 -23.57 18.16
C PRO A 199 0.02 -22.64 18.09
N GLN A 200 0.41 -22.22 16.90
CA GLN A 200 1.59 -21.37 16.68
C GLN A 200 1.24 -19.88 16.55
N GLY A 201 -0.05 -19.53 16.40
CA GLY A 201 -0.48 -18.16 16.14
C GLY A 201 0.05 -17.59 14.81
N VAL A 202 0.11 -16.26 14.71
CA VAL A 202 0.61 -15.58 13.51
C VAL A 202 2.13 -15.76 13.39
N PRO A 203 2.65 -16.13 12.21
CA PRO A 203 4.10 -16.26 11.99
C PRO A 203 4.86 -14.98 12.35
N GLN A 204 6.02 -15.11 12.98
CA GLN A 204 6.83 -13.98 13.46
C GLN A 204 7.19 -12.97 12.36
N PHE A 205 7.38 -13.40 11.12
CA PHE A 205 7.70 -12.50 10.02
C PHE A 205 6.54 -11.52 9.70
N VAL A 206 5.28 -11.93 9.92
CA VAL A 206 4.10 -11.07 9.72
C VAL A 206 4.08 -9.93 10.74
N VAL A 207 4.45 -10.23 12.00
CA VAL A 207 4.60 -9.20 13.04
C VAL A 207 5.67 -8.19 12.63
N TRP A 208 6.82 -8.63 12.12
CA TRP A 208 7.88 -7.74 11.65
C TRP A 208 7.46 -6.91 10.43
N ILE A 209 6.68 -7.48 9.51
CA ILE A 209 6.08 -6.73 8.39
C ILE A 209 5.19 -5.61 8.95
N PHE A 210 4.27 -5.94 9.87
CA PHE A 210 3.39 -4.94 10.48
C PHE A 210 4.17 -3.80 11.09
N VAL A 211 5.12 -4.10 11.98
CA VAL A 211 5.91 -3.08 12.70
C VAL A 211 6.72 -2.21 11.75
N SER A 212 7.46 -2.82 10.81
CA SER A 212 8.35 -2.08 9.91
C SER A 212 7.56 -1.21 8.92
N ILE A 213 6.48 -1.73 8.34
CA ILE A 213 5.72 -0.98 7.35
C ILE A 213 4.82 0.07 8.00
N PHE A 214 4.27 -0.18 9.19
CA PHE A 214 3.60 0.86 9.97
C PHE A 214 4.56 2.01 10.32
N PHE A 215 5.80 1.71 10.67
CA PHE A 215 6.82 2.74 10.87
C PHE A 215 7.05 3.56 9.59
N PHE A 216 7.31 2.90 8.45
CA PHE A 216 7.48 3.61 7.17
C PHE A 216 6.25 4.43 6.80
N PHE A 217 5.05 3.89 6.95
CA PHE A 217 3.81 4.60 6.67
C PHE A 217 3.74 5.95 7.40
N ASN A 218 4.06 5.98 8.70
CA ASN A 218 4.06 7.21 9.48
C ASN A 218 5.15 8.20 9.03
N THR A 219 6.28 7.73 8.50
CA THR A 219 7.35 8.62 8.00
C THR A 219 6.92 9.46 6.79
N PHE A 220 5.99 8.97 5.95
CA PHE A 220 5.41 9.76 4.85
C PHE A 220 4.56 10.93 5.38
N SER A 221 3.75 10.66 6.39
CA SER A 221 2.94 11.66 7.08
C SER A 221 3.83 12.72 7.77
N ILE A 222 4.86 12.28 8.47
CA ILE A 222 5.85 13.17 9.10
C ILE A 222 6.57 14.02 8.04
N ASN A 223 6.98 13.45 6.91
CA ASN A 223 7.62 14.19 5.83
C ASN A 223 6.73 15.33 5.31
N MET A 224 5.41 15.11 5.19
CA MET A 224 4.46 16.15 4.84
C MET A 224 4.39 17.27 5.90
N ILE A 225 4.31 16.92 7.19
CA ILE A 225 4.31 17.91 8.27
C ILE A 225 5.57 18.78 8.21
N LEU A 226 6.74 18.15 8.08
CA LEU A 226 8.02 18.85 8.02
C LEU A 226 8.08 19.82 6.82
N GLN A 227 7.53 19.39 5.68
CA GLN A 227 7.48 20.17 4.44
C GLN A 227 6.58 21.40 4.60
N TYR A 228 5.35 21.23 5.11
CA TYR A 228 4.41 22.32 5.30
C TYR A 228 4.79 23.27 6.45
N LYS A 229 5.45 22.76 7.50
CA LYS A 229 6.03 23.59 8.56
C LYS A 229 7.35 24.24 8.17
N GLY A 230 7.95 23.87 7.04
CA GLY A 230 9.22 24.41 6.56
C GLY A 230 10.39 24.16 7.53
N VAL A 231 10.48 23.00 8.14
CA VAL A 231 11.50 22.67 9.14
C VAL A 231 12.85 22.40 8.47
N GLY A 232 13.88 23.18 8.79
CA GLY A 232 15.25 22.94 8.33
C GLY A 232 15.35 22.87 6.79
N LYS A 233 15.81 21.75 6.26
CA LYS A 233 15.96 21.52 4.81
C LYS A 233 14.61 21.36 4.08
N TRP A 234 13.53 21.04 4.78
CA TRP A 234 12.18 20.90 4.21
C TRP A 234 11.54 22.23 3.81
N LYS A 235 12.18 23.39 4.10
CA LYS A 235 11.82 24.68 3.47
C LYS A 235 11.90 24.61 1.95
N ASP A 236 12.78 23.75 1.40
CA ASP A 236 12.83 23.47 -0.03
C ASP A 236 11.88 22.33 -0.36
N TYR A 237 10.80 22.63 -1.09
CA TYR A 237 9.82 21.63 -1.54
C TYR A 237 10.49 20.42 -2.21
N LEU A 238 11.50 20.64 -3.05
CA LEU A 238 12.20 19.59 -3.76
C LEU A 238 13.02 18.67 -2.84
N TYR A 239 13.37 19.13 -1.64
CA TYR A 239 14.00 18.28 -0.63
C TYR A 239 12.97 17.27 -0.09
N GLY A 240 11.77 17.72 0.25
CA GLY A 240 10.66 16.85 0.66
C GLY A 240 10.28 15.86 -0.43
N GLU A 241 10.24 16.29 -1.70
CA GLU A 241 10.03 15.41 -2.86
C GLU A 241 11.08 14.29 -2.93
N ARG A 242 12.34 14.65 -2.77
CA ARG A 242 13.43 13.65 -2.75
C ARG A 242 13.30 12.69 -1.58
N ALA A 243 12.85 13.17 -0.42
CA ALA A 243 12.58 12.33 0.74
C ALA A 243 11.45 11.33 0.46
N TYR A 244 10.36 11.74 -0.15
CA TYR A 244 9.28 10.83 -0.58
C TYR A 244 9.77 9.71 -1.51
N ILE A 245 10.65 10.01 -2.46
CA ILE A 245 11.21 9.02 -3.38
C ILE A 245 12.05 7.98 -2.61
N TRP A 246 12.89 8.42 -1.65
CA TRP A 246 13.66 7.53 -0.80
C TRP A 246 12.78 6.68 0.11
N LEU A 247 11.78 7.28 0.78
CA LEU A 247 10.85 6.57 1.65
C LEU A 247 10.07 5.51 0.87
N SER A 248 9.62 5.87 -0.35
CA SER A 248 8.92 4.92 -1.23
C SER A 248 9.79 3.72 -1.60
N LEU A 249 11.03 3.96 -2.00
CA LEU A 249 11.96 2.87 -2.32
C LEU A 249 12.19 1.96 -1.10
N LEU A 250 12.51 2.54 0.06
CA LEU A 250 12.82 1.78 1.26
C LEU A 250 11.63 0.96 1.74
N ALA A 251 10.45 1.58 1.85
CA ALA A 251 9.23 0.90 2.30
C ALA A 251 8.85 -0.26 1.36
N LYS A 252 8.85 -0.01 0.06
CA LYS A 252 8.50 -1.03 -0.94
C LYS A 252 9.51 -2.15 -1.01
N THR A 253 10.81 -1.83 -0.96
CA THR A 253 11.87 -2.85 -0.89
C THR A 253 11.73 -3.69 0.38
N CYS A 254 11.55 -3.04 1.54
CA CYS A 254 11.40 -3.73 2.82
C CYS A 254 10.22 -4.71 2.79
N LEU A 255 9.02 -4.23 2.42
CA LEU A 255 7.84 -5.09 2.34
C LEU A 255 8.03 -6.22 1.34
N ALA A 256 8.51 -5.91 0.14
CA ALA A 256 8.63 -6.89 -0.94
C ALA A 256 9.51 -8.07 -0.54
N TRP A 257 10.66 -7.80 0.03
CA TRP A 257 11.59 -8.85 0.44
C TRP A 257 11.15 -9.56 1.72
N GLN A 258 10.51 -8.88 2.67
CA GLN A 258 9.93 -9.51 3.86
C GLN A 258 8.81 -10.48 3.50
N VAL A 259 7.89 -10.08 2.60
CA VAL A 259 6.81 -10.96 2.15
C VAL A 259 7.37 -12.15 1.38
N PHE A 260 8.27 -11.91 0.42
CA PHE A 260 8.85 -12.98 -0.37
C PHE A 260 9.60 -13.99 0.53
N ALA A 261 10.49 -13.51 1.40
CA ALA A 261 11.28 -14.37 2.29
C ALA A 261 10.39 -15.11 3.31
N GLY A 262 9.35 -14.44 3.85
CA GLY A 262 8.46 -15.02 4.85
C GLY A 262 7.49 -16.05 4.29
N THR A 263 7.11 -15.92 3.00
CA THR A 263 6.24 -16.89 2.33
C THR A 263 7.02 -17.98 1.59
N TYR A 264 8.34 -17.86 1.51
CA TYR A 264 9.21 -18.88 0.93
C TYR A 264 9.30 -20.10 1.84
N GLN A 265 8.80 -21.23 1.36
CA GLN A 265 8.98 -22.53 2.01
C GLN A 265 9.89 -23.37 1.13
N PRO A 266 11.12 -23.68 1.55
CA PRO A 266 11.95 -24.62 0.82
C PRO A 266 11.30 -26.01 0.86
N ASN A 267 11.23 -26.68 -0.30
CA ASN A 267 10.74 -28.05 -0.45
C ASN A 267 11.65 -29.01 0.31
#